data_c0e218814cd02368782b7b8dffd7a457
#
_entry.id   c0e218814cd02368782b7b8dffd7a457
#
_cell.length_a   1.000
_cell.length_b   1.000
_cell.length_c   1.000
_cell.angle_alpha   90.00
_cell.angle_beta   90.00
_cell.angle_gamma   90.00
#
_symmetry.space_group_name_H-M   'P 1'
#
loop_
_entity.id
_entity.type
_entity.pdbx_description
1 polymer ?
#
loop_
_entity_poly.entity_id
_entity_poly.type
_entity_poly.pdbx_seq_one_letter_code
_entity_poly.pdbx_strand_id
1 'polypeptide(L)'
;PIAGSMVLAAILLKLGGYGMMRISPMLYQIQTLHYPFIILALWGMIMTSLICLRQPDLKSLIAYSSVSHMGLVVTATMIQTPSSLTGAMMLMIAHGITSSMLFCLANMMYERTNTRTLTMMQGMQTAIPIMTAFWLLANLTNMAIPPTINLLGEITITTATFNWSPQTLILTGLTTAITAIYSMHMFSSTQQGKMQKDMMTAPAQTREYVVLMLHTIPMILLMINPQTITLI
;
A
#
# COMPACT_ATOMS: atom_id res chain seq x y z
N PRO A 1 -2.15 -6.00 -18.93
CA PRO A 1 -3.15 -4.93 -18.86
C PRO A 1 -3.22 -4.40 -17.43
N ILE A 2 -3.27 -3.07 -17.29
CA ILE A 2 -3.19 -2.42 -15.99
C ILE A 2 -4.50 -2.59 -15.21
N ALA A 3 -5.64 -2.68 -15.88
CA ALA A 3 -6.91 -3.04 -15.27
C ALA A 3 -6.80 -4.34 -14.44
N GLY A 4 -6.11 -5.35 -14.95
CA GLY A 4 -5.87 -6.60 -14.20
C GLY A 4 -5.04 -6.40 -12.93
N SER A 5 -3.99 -5.55 -12.95
CA SER A 5 -3.18 -5.27 -11.75
C SER A 5 -3.94 -4.45 -10.71
N MET A 6 -4.84 -3.54 -11.15
CA MET A 6 -5.72 -2.78 -10.25
C MET A 6 -6.70 -3.72 -9.54
N VAL A 7 -7.41 -4.60 -10.28
CA VAL A 7 -8.35 -5.56 -9.70
C VAL A 7 -7.63 -6.52 -8.75
N LEU A 8 -6.43 -6.99 -9.13
CA LEU A 8 -5.62 -7.86 -8.28
C LEU A 8 -5.25 -7.19 -6.97
N ALA A 9 -4.76 -5.96 -7.02
CA ALA A 9 -4.34 -5.22 -5.83
C ALA A 9 -5.53 -4.78 -4.96
N ALA A 10 -6.63 -4.31 -5.57
CA ALA A 10 -7.78 -3.82 -4.82
C ALA A 10 -8.63 -4.94 -4.19
N ILE A 11 -8.84 -6.05 -4.91
CA ILE A 11 -9.84 -7.06 -4.54
C ILE A 11 -9.20 -8.42 -4.22
N LEU A 12 -8.44 -9.01 -5.14
CA LEU A 12 -8.00 -10.41 -5.01
C LEU A 12 -7.11 -10.63 -3.80
N LEU A 13 -6.14 -9.76 -3.54
CA LEU A 13 -5.29 -9.86 -2.35
C LEU A 13 -6.09 -9.74 -1.05
N LYS A 14 -7.13 -8.91 -1.03
CA LYS A 14 -7.98 -8.70 0.15
C LYS A 14 -8.95 -9.83 0.38
N LEU A 15 -9.44 -10.48 -0.68
CA LEU A 15 -10.22 -11.72 -0.56
C LEU A 15 -9.42 -12.82 0.12
N GLY A 16 -8.12 -12.94 -0.18
CA GLY A 16 -7.22 -13.87 0.52
C GLY A 16 -7.12 -13.56 2.02
N GLY A 17 -6.92 -12.29 2.39
CA GLY A 17 -6.88 -11.85 3.79
C GLY A 17 -8.20 -12.08 4.53
N TYR A 18 -9.32 -11.75 3.89
CA TYR A 18 -10.65 -12.00 4.46
C TYR A 18 -10.92 -13.50 4.61
N GLY A 19 -10.52 -14.31 3.64
CA GLY A 19 -10.62 -15.79 3.73
C GLY A 19 -9.87 -16.34 4.94
N MET A 20 -8.65 -15.86 5.20
CA MET A 20 -7.88 -16.22 6.40
C MET A 20 -8.62 -15.85 7.69
N MET A 21 -9.22 -14.66 7.76
CA MET A 21 -10.01 -14.25 8.93
C MET A 21 -11.23 -15.15 9.17
N ARG A 22 -11.89 -15.62 8.11
CA ARG A 22 -13.05 -16.51 8.23
C ARG A 22 -12.68 -17.92 8.67
N ILE A 23 -11.49 -18.39 8.31
CA ILE A 23 -11.00 -19.73 8.67
C ILE A 23 -10.31 -19.71 10.04
N SER A 24 -9.74 -18.58 10.45
CA SER A 24 -8.97 -18.45 11.71
C SER A 24 -9.69 -18.97 12.96
N PRO A 25 -11.03 -18.80 13.18
CA PRO A 25 -11.70 -19.34 14.34
C PRO A 25 -11.71 -20.87 14.40
N MET A 26 -11.68 -21.55 13.25
CA MET A 26 -11.61 -23.01 13.19
C MET A 26 -10.23 -23.54 13.59
N LEU A 27 -9.19 -22.73 13.41
CA LEU A 27 -7.79 -23.08 13.70
C LEU A 27 -7.35 -22.69 15.12
N TYR A 28 -8.23 -22.13 15.93
CA TYR A 28 -7.90 -21.63 17.28
C TYR A 28 -7.26 -22.68 18.19
N GLN A 29 -7.59 -23.95 18.03
CA GLN A 29 -7.04 -25.04 18.83
C GLN A 29 -5.55 -25.33 18.53
N ILE A 30 -4.99 -24.84 17.44
CA ILE A 30 -3.66 -25.21 16.93
C ILE A 30 -2.74 -23.96 16.89
N GLN A 31 -2.75 -23.16 17.95
CA GLN A 31 -1.99 -21.91 18.03
C GLN A 31 -0.47 -22.09 17.82
N THR A 32 0.09 -23.22 18.22
CA THR A 32 1.52 -23.51 18.05
C THR A 32 1.95 -23.60 16.60
N LEU A 33 1.06 -24.01 15.69
CA LEU A 33 1.34 -24.05 14.26
C LEU A 33 1.33 -22.67 13.59
N HIS A 34 0.82 -21.63 14.25
CA HIS A 34 0.81 -20.28 13.69
C HIS A 34 2.20 -19.60 13.77
N TYR A 35 3.06 -20.02 14.69
CA TYR A 35 4.40 -19.44 14.91
C TYR A 35 5.26 -19.34 13.64
N PRO A 36 5.48 -20.42 12.87
CA PRO A 36 6.32 -20.35 11.69
C PRO A 36 5.75 -19.42 10.62
N PHE A 37 4.42 -19.34 10.50
CA PHE A 37 3.77 -18.46 9.53
C PHE A 37 3.91 -16.98 9.92
N ILE A 38 3.82 -16.64 11.22
CA ILE A 38 4.04 -15.30 11.73
C ILE A 38 5.49 -14.86 11.47
N ILE A 39 6.47 -15.71 11.78
CA ILE A 39 7.89 -15.41 11.56
C ILE A 39 8.18 -15.23 10.07
N LEU A 40 7.65 -16.11 9.23
CA LEU A 40 7.83 -16.03 7.78
C LEU A 40 7.19 -14.76 7.21
N ALA A 41 6.02 -14.36 7.68
CA ALA A 41 5.35 -13.14 7.24
C ALA A 41 6.13 -11.90 7.66
N LEU A 42 6.61 -11.81 8.90
CA LEU A 42 7.45 -10.71 9.39
C LEU A 42 8.78 -10.61 8.62
N TRP A 43 9.44 -11.73 8.37
CA TRP A 43 10.66 -11.77 7.55
C TRP A 43 10.38 -11.36 6.10
N GLY A 44 9.30 -11.90 5.53
CA GLY A 44 8.87 -11.60 4.17
C GLY A 44 8.60 -10.10 3.94
N MET A 45 8.03 -9.40 4.95
CA MET A 45 7.82 -7.95 4.88
C MET A 45 9.15 -7.18 4.72
N ILE A 46 10.17 -7.54 5.49
CA ILE A 46 11.48 -6.89 5.41
C ILE A 46 12.11 -7.15 4.06
N MET A 47 12.13 -8.40 3.61
CA MET A 47 12.73 -8.77 2.33
C MET A 47 12.05 -8.06 1.15
N THR A 48 10.71 -8.03 1.13
CA THR A 48 9.96 -7.36 0.06
C THR A 48 10.16 -5.85 0.08
N SER A 49 10.23 -5.21 1.24
CA SER A 49 10.50 -3.78 1.35
C SER A 49 11.92 -3.41 0.91
N LEU A 50 12.92 -4.26 1.17
CA LEU A 50 14.29 -4.08 0.65
C LEU A 50 14.35 -4.26 -0.87
N ILE A 51 13.58 -5.19 -1.44
CA ILE A 51 13.46 -5.37 -2.88
C ILE A 51 12.87 -4.10 -3.52
N CYS A 52 11.86 -3.46 -2.90
CA CYS A 52 11.27 -2.21 -3.38
C CYS A 52 12.31 -1.09 -3.57
N LEU A 53 13.30 -0.98 -2.69
CA LEU A 53 14.35 0.04 -2.81
C LEU A 53 15.22 -0.09 -4.08
N ARG A 54 15.31 -1.28 -4.65
CA ARG A 54 16.16 -1.59 -5.81
C ARG A 54 15.39 -1.79 -7.10
N GLN A 55 14.05 -1.67 -7.09
CA GLN A 55 13.23 -1.88 -8.27
C GLN A 55 13.34 -0.70 -9.24
N PRO A 56 13.73 -0.92 -10.50
CA PRO A 56 13.72 0.13 -11.52
C PRO A 56 12.33 0.38 -12.10
N ASP A 57 11.45 -0.63 -12.09
CA ASP A 57 10.12 -0.57 -12.67
C ASP A 57 9.08 -0.10 -11.65
N LEU A 58 8.35 0.98 -11.96
CA LEU A 58 7.33 1.58 -11.11
C LEU A 58 6.21 0.59 -10.79
N LYS A 59 5.75 -0.19 -11.77
CA LYS A 59 4.67 -1.15 -11.57
C LYS A 59 5.08 -2.29 -10.62
N SER A 60 6.30 -2.81 -10.76
CA SER A 60 6.81 -3.87 -9.87
C SER A 60 7.04 -3.35 -8.46
N LEU A 61 7.49 -2.10 -8.30
CA LEU A 61 7.66 -1.45 -7.00
C LEU A 61 6.32 -1.37 -6.26
N ILE A 62 5.25 -0.90 -6.91
CA ILE A 62 3.91 -0.84 -6.31
C ILE A 62 3.39 -2.24 -5.97
N ALA A 63 3.67 -3.26 -6.81
CA ALA A 63 3.26 -4.62 -6.52
C ALA A 63 3.99 -5.21 -5.30
N TYR A 64 5.30 -5.03 -5.17
CA TYR A 64 6.06 -5.52 -4.00
C TYR A 64 5.69 -4.76 -2.72
N SER A 65 5.39 -3.46 -2.80
CA SER A 65 4.90 -2.70 -1.64
C SER A 65 3.57 -3.25 -1.11
N SER A 66 2.68 -3.71 -2.00
CA SER A 66 1.43 -4.34 -1.57
C SER A 66 1.66 -5.67 -0.84
N VAL A 67 2.68 -6.45 -1.23
CA VAL A 67 3.04 -7.70 -0.55
C VAL A 67 3.58 -7.42 0.86
N SER A 68 4.39 -6.36 1.04
CA SER A 68 4.90 -5.99 2.38
C SER A 68 3.77 -5.60 3.34
N HIS A 69 2.81 -4.75 2.92
CA HIS A 69 1.66 -4.39 3.75
C HIS A 69 0.73 -5.59 4.04
N MET A 70 0.55 -6.49 3.06
CA MET A 70 -0.23 -7.72 3.30
C MET A 70 0.46 -8.68 4.26
N GLY A 71 1.77 -8.64 4.40
CA GLY A 71 2.50 -9.37 5.44
C GLY A 71 2.04 -8.99 6.86
N LEU A 72 1.76 -7.70 7.13
CA LEU A 72 1.15 -7.25 8.39
C LEU A 72 -0.25 -7.84 8.60
N VAL A 73 -1.05 -7.92 7.54
CA VAL A 73 -2.38 -8.52 7.62
C VAL A 73 -2.29 -10.01 7.97
N VAL A 74 -1.36 -10.74 7.36
CA VAL A 74 -1.14 -12.16 7.67
C VAL A 74 -0.73 -12.36 9.13
N THR A 75 0.21 -11.55 9.64
CA THR A 75 0.61 -11.64 11.06
C THR A 75 -0.56 -11.35 11.99
N ALA A 76 -1.34 -10.32 11.70
CA ALA A 76 -2.50 -9.92 12.49
C ALA A 76 -3.59 -11.01 12.53
N THR A 77 -3.87 -11.66 11.39
CA THR A 77 -4.86 -12.73 11.30
C THR A 77 -4.42 -14.00 12.03
N MET A 78 -3.11 -14.28 12.09
CA MET A 78 -2.57 -15.44 12.82
C MET A 78 -2.54 -15.24 14.34
N ILE A 79 -2.45 -13.99 14.84
CA ILE A 79 -2.49 -13.66 16.26
C ILE A 79 -3.90 -13.79 16.85
N GLN A 80 -4.94 -13.60 16.05
CA GLN A 80 -6.35 -13.85 16.39
C GLN A 80 -6.91 -13.03 17.57
N THR A 81 -6.32 -11.90 17.92
CA THR A 81 -6.91 -10.99 18.91
C THR A 81 -7.99 -10.11 18.27
N PRO A 82 -9.03 -9.66 18.99
CA PRO A 82 -10.03 -8.76 18.41
C PRO A 82 -9.41 -7.48 17.84
N SER A 83 -8.43 -6.90 18.53
CA SER A 83 -7.70 -5.71 18.07
C SER A 83 -6.86 -5.99 16.80
N SER A 84 -6.24 -7.17 16.69
CA SER A 84 -5.48 -7.52 15.49
C SER A 84 -6.39 -7.70 14.26
N LEU A 85 -7.55 -8.32 14.45
CA LEU A 85 -8.52 -8.53 13.36
C LEU A 85 -9.13 -7.21 12.89
N THR A 86 -9.49 -6.30 13.80
CA THR A 86 -9.98 -4.96 13.42
C THR A 86 -8.91 -4.17 12.67
N GLY A 87 -7.65 -4.19 13.15
CA GLY A 87 -6.53 -3.56 12.46
C GLY A 87 -6.27 -4.14 11.07
N ALA A 88 -6.35 -5.46 10.93
CA ALA A 88 -6.20 -6.12 9.63
C ALA A 88 -7.31 -5.72 8.65
N MET A 89 -8.58 -5.61 9.10
CA MET A 89 -9.68 -5.13 8.26
C MET A 89 -9.46 -3.68 7.83
N MET A 90 -9.08 -2.79 8.76
CA MET A 90 -8.76 -1.39 8.42
C MET A 90 -7.65 -1.30 7.37
N LEU A 91 -6.56 -2.01 7.58
CA LEU A 91 -5.43 -1.99 6.65
C LEU A 91 -5.79 -2.56 5.29
N MET A 92 -6.57 -3.65 5.21
CA MET A 92 -6.99 -4.22 3.93
C MET A 92 -7.83 -3.26 3.10
N ILE A 93 -8.82 -2.60 3.70
CA ILE A 93 -9.70 -1.67 2.99
C ILE A 93 -8.92 -0.42 2.57
N ALA A 94 -8.18 0.20 3.49
CA ALA A 94 -7.42 1.41 3.22
C ALA A 94 -6.33 1.18 2.16
N HIS A 95 -5.53 0.11 2.31
CA HIS A 95 -4.51 -0.25 1.33
C HIS A 95 -5.12 -0.67 -0.02
N GLY A 96 -6.35 -1.20 -0.05
CA GLY A 96 -7.06 -1.50 -1.29
C GLY A 96 -7.29 -0.27 -2.16
N ILE A 97 -7.75 0.82 -1.54
CA ILE A 97 -8.02 2.08 -2.22
C ILE A 97 -6.70 2.78 -2.60
N THR A 98 -5.71 2.80 -1.72
CA THR A 98 -4.42 3.47 -2.00
C THR A 98 -3.62 2.76 -3.09
N SER A 99 -3.53 1.43 -3.06
CA SER A 99 -2.80 0.67 -4.08
C SER A 99 -3.44 0.75 -5.46
N SER A 100 -4.78 0.71 -5.54
CA SER A 100 -5.48 0.91 -6.83
C SER A 100 -5.27 2.31 -7.38
N MET A 101 -5.28 3.34 -6.53
CA MET A 101 -4.96 4.71 -6.92
C MET A 101 -3.53 4.84 -7.48
N LEU A 102 -2.54 4.23 -6.82
CA LEU A 102 -1.15 4.21 -7.30
C LEU A 102 -1.02 3.51 -8.66
N PHE A 103 -1.72 2.40 -8.89
CA PHE A 103 -1.74 1.75 -10.20
C PHE A 103 -2.43 2.59 -11.27
N CYS A 104 -3.51 3.32 -10.95
CA CYS A 104 -4.12 4.27 -11.87
C CYS A 104 -3.13 5.36 -12.29
N LEU A 105 -2.46 5.98 -11.31
CA LEU A 105 -1.46 7.01 -11.55
C LEU A 105 -0.28 6.48 -12.38
N ALA A 106 0.21 5.28 -12.08
CA ALA A 106 1.26 4.63 -12.84
C ALA A 106 0.85 4.37 -14.30
N ASN A 107 -0.44 4.05 -14.54
CA ASN A 107 -0.96 3.92 -15.90
C ASN A 107 -0.98 5.22 -16.65
N MET A 108 -1.48 6.28 -16.03
CA MET A 108 -1.56 7.61 -16.62
C MET A 108 -0.16 8.13 -17.01
N MET A 109 0.85 7.79 -16.20
CA MET A 109 2.26 8.08 -16.52
C MET A 109 2.74 7.23 -17.70
N TYR A 110 2.45 5.93 -17.69
CA TYR A 110 2.84 5.01 -18.76
C TYR A 110 2.23 5.37 -20.11
N GLU A 111 0.96 5.78 -20.18
CA GLU A 111 0.30 6.19 -21.41
C GLU A 111 0.95 7.42 -22.05
N ARG A 112 1.64 8.25 -21.27
CA ARG A 112 2.35 9.45 -21.74
C ARG A 112 3.80 9.19 -22.12
N THR A 113 4.46 8.33 -21.34
CA THR A 113 5.90 8.10 -21.49
C THR A 113 6.24 6.85 -22.28
N ASN A 114 5.27 5.94 -22.47
CA ASN A 114 5.44 4.61 -23.05
C ASN A 114 6.57 3.78 -22.40
N THR A 115 7.02 4.17 -21.20
CA THR A 115 8.09 3.50 -20.45
C THR A 115 7.58 3.17 -19.04
N ARG A 116 8.21 2.20 -18.36
CA ARG A 116 7.88 1.81 -16.99
C ARG A 116 9.00 2.11 -16.00
N THR A 117 10.17 2.49 -16.51
CA THR A 117 11.36 2.74 -15.69
C THR A 117 11.27 4.08 -14.99
N LEU A 118 11.58 4.11 -13.70
CA LEU A 118 11.52 5.32 -12.87
C LEU A 118 12.39 6.45 -13.44
N THR A 119 13.57 6.11 -13.96
CA THR A 119 14.53 7.09 -14.49
C THR A 119 14.04 7.80 -15.74
N MET A 120 13.20 7.15 -16.55
CA MET A 120 12.64 7.74 -17.76
C MET A 120 11.40 8.59 -17.49
N MET A 121 10.76 8.45 -16.35
CA MET A 121 9.53 9.17 -15.96
C MET A 121 9.81 10.45 -15.17
N GLN A 122 11.03 10.98 -15.21
CA GLN A 122 11.40 12.16 -14.41
C GLN A 122 10.76 13.44 -14.90
N GLY A 123 10.56 14.40 -13.98
CA GLY A 123 10.15 15.76 -14.30
C GLY A 123 8.66 15.97 -14.59
N MET A 124 7.79 15.01 -14.23
CA MET A 124 6.36 15.09 -14.52
C MET A 124 5.65 16.20 -13.74
N GLN A 125 6.27 16.74 -12.69
CA GLN A 125 5.73 17.88 -11.95
C GLN A 125 5.56 19.12 -12.83
N THR A 126 6.47 19.35 -13.78
CA THR A 126 6.41 20.51 -14.68
C THR A 126 5.36 20.32 -15.78
N ALA A 127 5.10 19.07 -16.19
CA ALA A 127 4.15 18.76 -17.24
C ALA A 127 2.69 18.77 -16.75
N ILE A 128 2.42 18.14 -15.60
CA ILE A 128 1.04 17.94 -15.09
C ILE A 128 1.01 18.15 -13.57
N PRO A 129 0.97 19.41 -13.10
CA PRO A 129 1.10 19.74 -11.68
C PRO A 129 -0.05 19.21 -10.82
N ILE A 130 -1.29 19.12 -11.33
CA ILE A 130 -2.43 18.60 -10.57
C ILE A 130 -2.26 17.08 -10.33
N MET A 131 -1.74 16.34 -11.30
CA MET A 131 -1.49 14.91 -11.13
C MET A 131 -0.41 14.65 -10.08
N THR A 132 0.58 15.55 -9.94
CA THR A 132 1.61 15.44 -8.88
C THR A 132 1.02 15.57 -7.49
N ALA A 133 -0.02 16.39 -7.30
CA ALA A 133 -0.72 16.49 -6.02
C ALA A 133 -1.40 15.15 -5.64
N PHE A 134 -2.03 14.47 -6.61
CA PHE A 134 -2.58 13.13 -6.37
C PHE A 134 -1.50 12.07 -6.12
N TRP A 135 -0.35 12.16 -6.81
CA TRP A 135 0.81 11.32 -6.53
C TRP A 135 1.32 11.51 -5.10
N LEU A 136 1.46 12.77 -4.66
CA LEU A 136 1.87 13.09 -3.31
C LEU A 136 0.88 12.47 -2.30
N LEU A 137 -0.42 12.72 -2.49
CA LEU A 137 -1.47 12.23 -1.61
C LEU A 137 -1.46 10.69 -1.53
N ALA A 138 -1.35 10.00 -2.67
CA ALA A 138 -1.29 8.54 -2.70
C ALA A 138 -0.04 7.99 -1.99
N ASN A 139 1.12 8.64 -2.14
CA ASN A 139 2.34 8.25 -1.43
C ASN A 139 2.25 8.52 0.07
N LEU A 140 1.73 9.67 0.49
CA LEU A 140 1.54 9.99 1.91
C LEU A 140 0.61 9.01 2.61
N THR A 141 -0.46 8.58 1.93
CA THR A 141 -1.37 7.56 2.46
C THR A 141 -0.73 6.18 2.50
N ASN A 142 0.11 5.84 1.53
CA ASN A 142 0.86 4.58 1.54
C ASN A 142 1.95 4.55 2.62
N MET A 143 2.53 5.71 2.98
CA MET A 143 3.47 5.90 4.10
C MET A 143 2.79 5.86 5.47
N ALA A 144 1.48 5.72 5.52
CA ALA A 144 0.71 5.76 6.77
C ALA A 144 0.96 7.04 7.60
N ILE A 145 0.94 8.22 6.96
CA ILE A 145 1.08 9.49 7.69
C ILE A 145 -0.25 9.85 8.39
N PRO A 146 -0.21 10.43 9.61
CA PRO A 146 -1.42 10.96 10.23
C PRO A 146 -2.11 12.00 9.30
N PRO A 147 -3.41 11.97 9.09
CA PRO A 147 -4.50 11.22 9.75
C PRO A 147 -5.01 9.99 8.97
N THR A 148 -4.18 9.31 8.20
CA THR A 148 -4.63 8.22 7.31
C THR A 148 -5.11 6.97 8.07
N ILE A 149 -6.07 6.24 7.47
CA ILE A 149 -6.56 4.98 8.04
C ILE A 149 -5.49 3.89 7.99
N ASN A 150 -4.59 3.93 7.01
CA ASN A 150 -3.44 3.02 6.96
C ASN A 150 -2.65 3.09 8.27
N LEU A 151 -2.40 4.30 8.81
CA LEU A 151 -1.74 4.47 10.10
C LEU A 151 -2.51 3.80 11.24
N LEU A 152 -3.83 4.00 11.31
CA LEU A 152 -4.65 3.38 12.36
C LEU A 152 -4.59 1.86 12.28
N GLY A 153 -4.67 1.30 11.06
CA GLY A 153 -4.51 -0.12 10.84
C GLY A 153 -3.12 -0.63 11.25
N GLU A 154 -2.05 0.06 10.87
CA GLU A 154 -0.68 -0.31 11.23
C GLU A 154 -0.44 -0.22 12.74
N ILE A 155 -0.88 0.84 13.41
CA ILE A 155 -0.73 0.99 14.87
C ILE A 155 -1.49 -0.11 15.61
N THR A 156 -2.73 -0.41 15.22
CA THR A 156 -3.51 -1.45 15.89
C THR A 156 -2.91 -2.84 15.69
N ILE A 157 -2.34 -3.13 14.52
CA ILE A 157 -1.62 -4.37 14.27
C ILE A 157 -0.30 -4.41 15.04
N THR A 158 0.48 -3.33 15.03
CA THR A 158 1.77 -3.29 15.74
C THR A 158 1.60 -3.39 17.24
N THR A 159 0.56 -2.82 17.84
CA THR A 159 0.23 -3.02 19.27
C THR A 159 -0.17 -4.45 19.56
N ALA A 160 -0.94 -5.10 18.69
CA ALA A 160 -1.31 -6.50 18.84
C ALA A 160 -0.10 -7.44 18.70
N THR A 161 0.79 -7.19 17.75
CA THR A 161 2.04 -7.96 17.58
C THR A 161 3.00 -7.74 18.73
N PHE A 162 3.10 -6.54 19.29
CA PHE A 162 3.90 -6.23 20.47
C PHE A 162 3.41 -6.99 21.70
N ASN A 163 2.10 -7.05 21.92
CA ASN A 163 1.51 -7.81 23.02
C ASN A 163 1.77 -9.31 22.89
N TRP A 164 1.89 -9.82 21.66
CA TRP A 164 2.24 -11.21 21.41
C TRP A 164 3.73 -11.48 21.66
N SER A 165 4.63 -10.61 21.17
CA SER A 165 6.08 -10.66 21.38
C SER A 165 6.71 -9.28 21.20
N PRO A 166 7.43 -8.74 22.22
CA PRO A 166 8.06 -7.40 22.09
C PRO A 166 9.09 -7.30 20.96
N GLN A 167 9.73 -8.41 20.59
CA GLN A 167 10.75 -8.45 19.53
C GLN A 167 10.18 -8.09 18.15
N THR A 168 8.89 -8.32 17.95
CA THR A 168 8.21 -8.00 16.66
C THR A 168 8.22 -6.51 16.37
N LEU A 169 8.28 -5.65 17.39
CA LEU A 169 8.32 -4.20 17.21
C LEU A 169 9.55 -3.75 16.43
N ILE A 170 10.70 -4.41 16.60
CA ILE A 170 11.91 -4.09 15.85
C ILE A 170 11.69 -4.38 14.36
N LEU A 171 11.09 -5.51 14.04
CA LEU A 171 10.84 -5.92 12.65
C LEU A 171 9.79 -5.02 11.98
N THR A 172 8.67 -4.75 12.66
CA THR A 172 7.63 -3.86 12.14
C THR A 172 8.09 -2.41 12.04
N GLY A 173 8.86 -1.90 13.01
CA GLY A 173 9.43 -0.57 12.96
C GLY A 173 10.46 -0.40 11.82
N LEU A 174 11.28 -1.42 11.58
CA LEU A 174 12.21 -1.41 10.45
C LEU A 174 11.46 -1.38 9.11
N THR A 175 10.39 -2.16 8.96
CA THR A 175 9.59 -2.16 7.73
C THR A 175 8.92 -0.81 7.50
N THR A 176 8.34 -0.18 8.51
CA THR A 176 7.71 1.15 8.37
C THR A 176 8.73 2.22 7.98
N ALA A 177 9.95 2.17 8.52
CA ALA A 177 11.02 3.08 8.09
C ALA A 177 11.42 2.87 6.62
N ILE A 178 11.55 1.62 6.18
CA ILE A 178 11.87 1.30 4.78
C ILE A 178 10.72 1.70 3.85
N THR A 179 9.45 1.51 4.25
CA THR A 179 8.29 1.95 3.46
C THR A 179 8.30 3.46 3.23
N ALA A 180 8.67 4.24 4.24
CA ALA A 180 8.82 5.69 4.10
C ALA A 180 9.93 6.05 3.08
N ILE A 181 11.05 5.37 3.13
CA ILE A 181 12.18 5.65 2.22
C ILE A 181 11.81 5.34 0.77
N TYR A 182 11.28 4.14 0.47
CA TYR A 182 11.00 3.80 -0.92
C TYR A 182 9.81 4.59 -1.50
N SER A 183 8.81 4.97 -0.70
CA SER A 183 7.70 5.77 -1.18
C SER A 183 8.13 7.20 -1.50
N MET A 184 8.98 7.81 -0.67
CA MET A 184 9.58 9.10 -0.98
C MET A 184 10.54 9.04 -2.17
N HIS A 185 11.33 7.97 -2.29
CA HIS A 185 12.18 7.74 -3.45
C HIS A 185 11.35 7.60 -4.73
N MET A 186 10.25 6.85 -4.70
CA MET A 186 9.32 6.72 -5.83
C MET A 186 8.74 8.07 -6.24
N PHE A 187 8.31 8.90 -5.27
CA PHE A 187 7.79 10.23 -5.54
C PHE A 187 8.86 11.15 -6.14
N SER A 188 10.03 11.26 -5.51
CA SER A 188 11.09 12.15 -5.96
C SER A 188 11.64 11.75 -7.34
N SER A 189 11.83 10.47 -7.58
CA SER A 189 12.34 9.98 -8.87
C SER A 189 11.39 10.18 -10.04
N THR A 190 10.06 10.16 -9.81
CA THR A 190 9.07 10.35 -10.88
C THR A 190 8.72 11.82 -11.11
N GLN A 191 8.65 12.63 -10.05
CA GLN A 191 8.13 13.99 -10.12
C GLN A 191 9.23 15.04 -10.29
N GLN A 192 10.40 14.83 -9.68
CA GLN A 192 11.52 15.77 -9.75
C GLN A 192 12.44 15.45 -10.94
N GLY A 193 13.28 16.44 -11.29
CA GLY A 193 14.25 16.30 -12.37
C GLY A 193 13.86 17.05 -13.63
N LYS A 194 14.69 16.92 -14.66
CA LYS A 194 14.44 17.53 -15.97
C LYS A 194 13.68 16.53 -16.85
N MET A 195 12.59 16.99 -17.43
CA MET A 195 11.84 16.22 -18.42
C MET A 195 12.74 15.91 -19.62
N GLN A 196 12.68 14.69 -20.13
CA GLN A 196 13.37 14.35 -21.38
C GLN A 196 12.73 15.12 -22.55
N LYS A 197 13.58 15.71 -23.41
CA LYS A 197 13.14 16.59 -24.51
C LYS A 197 12.22 15.93 -25.53
N ASP A 198 12.27 14.61 -25.63
CA ASP A 198 11.52 13.83 -26.63
C ASP A 198 10.17 13.30 -26.13
N MET A 199 9.80 13.61 -24.87
CA MET A 199 8.51 13.20 -24.32
C MET A 199 7.40 14.17 -24.73
N MET A 200 6.56 13.75 -25.66
CA MET A 200 5.26 14.39 -25.90
C MET A 200 4.31 14.09 -24.76
N THR A 201 4.18 15.01 -23.82
CA THR A 201 3.21 14.88 -22.73
C THR A 201 1.83 15.34 -23.22
N ALA A 202 0.94 14.38 -23.47
CA ALA A 202 -0.45 14.69 -23.70
C ALA A 202 -1.07 15.35 -22.43
N PRO A 203 -1.93 16.39 -22.60
CA PRO A 203 -2.58 17.03 -21.48
C PRO A 203 -3.45 16.02 -20.71
N ALA A 204 -3.67 16.29 -19.43
CA ALA A 204 -4.51 15.43 -18.61
C ALA A 204 -5.98 15.53 -19.03
N GLN A 205 -6.65 14.38 -19.16
CA GLN A 205 -8.05 14.29 -19.53
C GLN A 205 -8.96 14.37 -18.31
N THR A 206 -10.15 14.91 -18.49
CA THR A 206 -11.16 15.02 -17.41
C THR A 206 -11.52 13.68 -16.77
N ARG A 207 -11.60 12.60 -17.56
CA ARG A 207 -11.89 11.25 -17.05
C ARG A 207 -10.82 10.74 -16.08
N GLU A 208 -9.55 11.14 -16.25
CA GLU A 208 -8.46 10.74 -15.35
C GLU A 208 -8.63 11.37 -13.98
N TYR A 209 -8.98 12.64 -13.93
CA TYR A 209 -9.27 13.33 -12.68
C TYR A 209 -10.50 12.75 -11.97
N VAL A 210 -11.54 12.37 -12.71
CA VAL A 210 -12.72 11.72 -12.13
C VAL A 210 -12.35 10.39 -11.48
N VAL A 211 -11.52 9.57 -12.14
CA VAL A 211 -11.03 8.31 -11.56
C VAL A 211 -10.23 8.55 -10.29
N LEU A 212 -9.34 9.54 -10.26
CA LEU A 212 -8.55 9.88 -9.07
C LEU A 212 -9.43 10.39 -7.93
N MET A 213 -10.43 11.22 -8.22
CA MET A 213 -11.40 11.70 -7.23
C MET A 213 -12.23 10.57 -6.65
N LEU A 214 -12.66 9.59 -7.47
CA LEU A 214 -13.39 8.42 -7.00
C LEU A 214 -12.59 7.54 -6.04
N HIS A 215 -11.25 7.59 -6.05
CA HIS A 215 -10.40 6.94 -5.06
C HIS A 215 -10.15 7.82 -3.83
N THR A 216 -9.98 9.14 -4.01
CA THR A 216 -9.68 10.04 -2.89
C THR A 216 -10.87 10.32 -2.01
N ILE A 217 -12.09 10.45 -2.56
CA ILE A 217 -13.30 10.72 -1.77
C ILE A 217 -13.58 9.61 -0.75
N PRO A 218 -13.64 8.30 -1.12
CA PRO A 218 -13.82 7.24 -0.13
C PRO A 218 -12.73 7.21 0.92
N MET A 219 -11.48 7.49 0.54
CA MET A 219 -10.37 7.53 1.47
C MET A 219 -10.54 8.63 2.53
N ILE A 220 -10.96 9.84 2.12
CA ILE A 220 -11.23 10.95 3.03
C ILE A 220 -12.43 10.65 3.93
N LEU A 221 -13.51 10.09 3.38
CA LEU A 221 -14.70 9.70 4.15
C LEU A 221 -14.35 8.69 5.25
N LEU A 222 -13.51 7.72 4.93
CA LEU A 222 -13.04 6.74 5.91
C LEU A 222 -12.12 7.37 6.97
N MET A 223 -11.32 8.41 6.63
CA MET A 223 -10.53 9.15 7.61
C MET A 223 -11.41 9.89 8.64
N ILE A 224 -12.54 10.44 8.20
CA ILE A 224 -13.47 11.16 9.08
C ILE A 224 -14.18 10.19 10.03
N ASN A 225 -14.54 9.01 9.57
CA ASN A 225 -15.27 8.02 10.37
C ASN A 225 -14.68 6.61 10.25
N PRO A 226 -13.58 6.31 10.93
CA PRO A 226 -12.93 5.00 10.88
C PRO A 226 -13.75 3.89 11.55
N GLN A 227 -14.73 4.24 12.39
CA GLN A 227 -15.58 3.28 13.09
C GLN A 227 -16.47 2.47 12.13
N THR A 228 -16.76 2.97 10.95
CA THR A 228 -17.54 2.24 9.94
C THR A 228 -16.93 0.89 9.55
N ILE A 229 -15.60 0.77 9.66
CA ILE A 229 -14.86 -0.48 9.36
C ILE A 229 -14.85 -1.42 10.58
N THR A 230 -14.85 -0.89 11.81
CA THR A 230 -14.78 -1.69 13.03
C THR A 230 -16.11 -2.34 13.42
N LEU A 231 -17.22 -1.88 12.84
CA LEU A 231 -18.56 -2.43 13.07
C LEU A 231 -18.86 -3.71 12.28
N ILE A 232 -17.93 -4.14 11.44
CA ILE A 232 -17.98 -5.38 10.66
C ILE A 232 -17.16 -6.47 11.34
#